data_5a275933ed7bdaf16862a57dcd3927d8
#
_entry.id   5a275933ed7bdaf16862a57dcd3927d8
#
_cell.length_a   1.000
_cell.length_b   1.000
_cell.length_c   1.000
_cell.angle_alpha   90.00
_cell.angle_beta   90.00
_cell.angle_gamma   90.00
#
_symmetry.space_group_name_H-M   'P 1'
#
loop_
_entity.id
_entity.type
_entity.pdbx_description
1 polymer ?
#
loop_
_entity_poly.entity_id
_entity_poly.type
_entity_poly.pdbx_seq_one_letter_code
_entity_poly.pdbx_strand_id
1 'polypeptide(L)'
;MGRNNFNFGLSNYRVFDQEQKFDFSPITMLVGPNNSGKSSAMKALFLLKESVKNDNLPLELNFNWTENQLSSFLDLVNDPSEPIVFSFEIQSELFGSGSIYLSYSAGLNEEKKFSQQLNPTLKSVKVIFENVTFLEFDFSPYIIFNLKFDLHLFY
;
A
#
# COMPACT_ATOMS: atom_id res chain seq x y z
N MET A 1 -7.59 -25.74 -13.00
CA MET A 1 -6.51 -25.13 -12.20
C MET A 1 -6.50 -23.65 -12.48
N GLY A 2 -7.04 -22.83 -11.54
CA GLY A 2 -7.03 -21.38 -11.66
C GLY A 2 -5.57 -20.90 -11.64
N ARG A 3 -5.22 -20.01 -12.54
CA ARG A 3 -3.92 -19.32 -12.49
C ARG A 3 -3.96 -18.43 -11.26
N ASN A 4 -3.16 -18.72 -10.26
CA ASN A 4 -2.97 -17.83 -9.11
C ASN A 4 -2.14 -16.63 -9.57
N ASN A 5 -2.75 -15.70 -10.29
CA ASN A 5 -2.14 -14.42 -10.58
C ASN A 5 -2.30 -13.54 -9.34
N PHE A 6 -1.24 -12.84 -8.98
CA PHE A 6 -1.23 -11.86 -7.91
C PHE A 6 -1.21 -10.47 -8.53
N ASN A 7 -2.27 -9.70 -8.31
CA ASN A 7 -2.41 -8.35 -8.84
C ASN A 7 -2.08 -7.35 -7.75
N PHE A 8 -1.18 -6.45 -8.06
CA PHE A 8 -0.63 -5.47 -7.14
C PHE A 8 -0.62 -4.11 -7.82
N GLY A 9 -1.18 -3.10 -7.16
CA GLY A 9 -1.12 -1.73 -7.58
C GLY A 9 -0.30 -0.87 -6.62
N LEU A 10 0.29 0.19 -7.16
CA LEU A 10 1.16 1.09 -6.44
C LEU A 10 1.01 2.51 -6.97
N SER A 11 0.80 3.49 -6.09
CA SER A 11 0.79 4.92 -6.45
C SER A 11 1.55 5.76 -5.44
N ASN A 12 1.97 6.94 -5.89
CA ASN A 12 2.80 7.89 -5.15
C ASN A 12 4.07 7.28 -4.54
N TYR A 13 4.72 6.40 -5.30
CA TYR A 13 5.94 5.74 -4.86
C TYR A 13 7.05 5.91 -5.90
N ARG A 14 8.09 6.66 -5.58
CA ARG A 14 9.24 6.94 -6.43
C ARG A 14 8.84 7.49 -7.80
N VAL A 15 8.98 6.69 -8.87
CA VAL A 15 8.66 7.06 -10.26
C VAL A 15 7.18 6.91 -10.59
N PHE A 16 6.40 6.32 -9.70
CA PHE A 16 4.96 6.07 -9.90
C PHE A 16 4.15 7.17 -9.21
N ASP A 17 3.81 8.21 -9.95
CA ASP A 17 2.94 9.31 -9.52
C ASP A 17 1.48 8.88 -9.40
N GLN A 18 1.01 8.11 -10.40
CA GLN A 18 -0.35 7.56 -10.44
C GLN A 18 -0.34 6.05 -10.22
N GLU A 19 -1.51 5.45 -10.02
CA GLU A 19 -1.63 4.01 -9.82
C GLU A 19 -1.08 3.26 -11.04
N GLN A 20 -0.06 2.45 -10.78
CA GLN A 20 0.48 1.50 -11.72
C GLN A 20 0.13 0.09 -11.25
N LYS A 21 -0.60 -0.68 -12.05
CA LYS A 21 -0.97 -2.07 -11.77
C LYS A 21 0.03 -3.04 -12.37
N PHE A 22 0.33 -4.09 -11.64
CA PHE A 22 1.23 -5.17 -12.01
C PHE A 22 0.53 -6.51 -11.84
N ASP A 23 0.56 -7.33 -12.89
CA ASP A 23 0.06 -8.70 -12.86
C ASP A 23 1.24 -9.65 -12.70
N PHE A 24 1.33 -10.31 -11.55
CA PHE A 24 2.36 -11.28 -11.28
C PHE A 24 1.84 -12.71 -11.46
N SER A 25 2.52 -13.45 -12.31
CA SER A 25 2.40 -14.91 -12.44
C SER A 25 3.49 -15.57 -11.60
N PRO A 26 3.45 -16.91 -11.40
CA PRO A 26 4.50 -17.63 -10.66
C PRO A 26 5.93 -17.37 -11.18
N ILE A 27 6.04 -17.03 -12.45
CA ILE A 27 7.29 -16.55 -13.06
C ILE A 27 6.94 -15.29 -13.85
N THR A 28 7.47 -14.14 -13.42
CA THR A 28 7.26 -12.83 -14.05
C THR A 28 8.61 -12.19 -14.32
N MET A 29 8.82 -11.72 -15.55
CA MET A 29 10.02 -10.99 -15.93
C MET A 29 9.69 -9.52 -16.16
N LEU A 30 10.33 -8.64 -15.40
CA LEU A 30 10.23 -7.19 -15.61
C LEU A 30 11.31 -6.73 -16.59
N VAL A 31 10.89 -6.28 -17.76
CA VAL A 31 11.79 -5.77 -18.81
C VAL A 31 11.51 -4.29 -19.07
N GLY A 32 12.51 -3.56 -19.51
CA GLY A 32 12.36 -2.14 -19.85
C GLY A 32 13.66 -1.35 -19.66
N PRO A 33 13.70 -0.08 -20.05
CA PRO A 33 14.89 0.77 -19.92
C PRO A 33 15.25 1.02 -18.45
N ASN A 34 16.45 1.55 -18.22
CA ASN A 34 16.86 2.02 -16.89
C ASN A 34 15.90 3.13 -16.45
N ASN A 35 15.66 3.23 -15.13
CA ASN A 35 14.73 4.17 -14.51
C ASN A 35 13.24 4.00 -14.85
N SER A 36 12.83 2.90 -15.51
CA SER A 36 11.41 2.62 -15.78
C SER A 36 10.61 2.11 -14.57
N GLY A 37 11.19 2.10 -13.38
CA GLY A 37 10.49 1.68 -12.16
C GLY A 37 10.56 0.19 -11.81
N LYS A 38 11.22 -0.67 -12.62
CA LYS A 38 11.35 -2.12 -12.34
C LYS A 38 11.80 -2.43 -10.92
N SER A 39 12.93 -1.82 -10.53
CA SER A 39 13.49 -2.00 -9.17
C SER A 39 12.61 -1.34 -8.11
N SER A 40 11.90 -0.26 -8.43
CA SER A 40 10.97 0.40 -7.52
C SER A 40 9.78 -0.49 -7.21
N ALA A 41 9.17 -1.12 -8.20
CA ALA A 41 8.07 -2.07 -8.00
C ALA A 41 8.49 -3.25 -7.12
N MET A 42 9.67 -3.85 -7.38
CA MET A 42 10.20 -4.94 -6.57
C MET A 42 10.50 -4.49 -5.13
N LYS A 43 11.10 -3.31 -4.95
CA LYS A 43 11.39 -2.75 -3.62
C LYS A 43 10.12 -2.47 -2.83
N ALA A 44 9.04 -2.03 -3.47
CA ALA A 44 7.75 -1.81 -2.83
C ALA A 44 7.15 -3.13 -2.29
N LEU A 45 7.20 -4.21 -3.06
CA LEU A 45 6.77 -5.54 -2.62
C LEU A 45 7.62 -6.07 -1.45
N PHE A 46 8.93 -5.89 -1.51
CA PHE A 46 9.81 -6.28 -0.41
C PHE A 46 9.55 -5.46 0.85
N LEU A 47 9.31 -4.16 0.71
CA LEU A 47 8.96 -3.27 1.83
C LEU A 47 7.69 -3.77 2.54
N LEU A 48 6.64 -4.08 1.80
CA LEU A 48 5.41 -4.65 2.36
C LEU A 48 5.68 -6.00 3.04
N LYS A 49 6.39 -6.89 2.38
CA LYS A 49 6.73 -8.21 2.94
C LYS A 49 7.46 -8.11 4.27
N GLU A 50 8.45 -7.21 4.37
CA GLU A 50 9.19 -7.02 5.61
C GLU A 50 8.33 -6.35 6.70
N SER A 51 7.38 -5.51 6.31
CA SER A 51 6.45 -4.86 7.24
C SER A 51 5.42 -5.84 7.82
N VAL A 52 5.07 -6.91 7.10
CA VAL A 52 4.09 -7.94 7.51
C VAL A 52 4.72 -9.06 8.36
N LYS A 53 6.04 -9.20 8.41
CA LYS A 53 6.73 -10.33 9.08
C LYS A 53 6.37 -10.55 10.55
N ASN A 54 5.77 -9.58 11.22
CA ASN A 54 5.45 -9.64 12.66
C ASN A 54 3.97 -9.97 12.95
N ASP A 55 3.31 -10.71 12.06
CA ASP A 55 1.95 -11.26 12.22
C ASP A 55 0.80 -10.24 12.40
N ASN A 56 1.03 -8.99 12.13
CA ASN A 56 0.01 -7.95 12.20
C ASN A 56 -0.16 -7.24 10.85
N LEU A 57 -1.32 -6.65 10.65
CA LEU A 57 -1.49 -5.63 9.61
C LEU A 57 -0.31 -4.65 9.73
N PRO A 58 0.42 -4.36 8.64
CA PRO A 58 1.58 -3.50 8.72
C PRO A 58 1.13 -2.07 9.04
N LEU A 59 1.00 -1.76 10.33
CA LEU A 59 0.64 -0.42 10.81
C LEU A 59 1.72 0.60 10.48
N GLU A 60 2.96 0.13 10.33
CA GLU A 60 4.11 0.94 9.92
C GLU A 60 4.89 0.21 8.83
N LEU A 61 5.34 0.95 7.83
CA LEU A 61 6.28 0.41 6.84
C LEU A 61 7.69 0.36 7.45
N ASN A 62 8.26 -0.83 7.48
CA ASN A 62 9.58 -1.05 8.08
C ASN A 62 10.71 -0.72 7.09
N PHE A 63 11.39 0.40 7.30
CA PHE A 63 12.55 0.83 6.50
C PHE A 63 13.90 0.25 6.94
N ASN A 64 13.97 -0.40 8.10
CA ASN A 64 15.21 -0.96 8.66
C ASN A 64 15.68 -2.22 7.92
N TRP A 65 15.39 -2.32 6.65
CA TRP A 65 15.80 -3.45 5.84
C TRP A 65 17.27 -3.30 5.44
N THR A 66 18.08 -4.26 5.86
CA THR A 66 19.55 -4.22 5.92
C THR A 66 20.28 -4.16 4.57
N GLU A 67 19.65 -4.43 3.44
CA GLU A 67 20.33 -4.51 2.13
C GLU A 67 20.13 -3.29 1.23
N ASN A 68 19.19 -2.41 1.55
CA ASN A 68 18.99 -1.16 0.83
C ASN A 68 18.52 -0.12 1.83
N GLN A 69 19.44 0.69 2.33
CA GLN A 69 19.14 1.85 3.17
C GLN A 69 18.13 2.76 2.44
N LEU A 70 16.86 2.49 2.64
CA LEU A 70 15.80 3.43 2.34
C LEU A 70 15.84 4.45 3.45
N SER A 71 16.39 5.62 3.17
CA SER A 71 16.81 6.56 4.20
C SER A 71 15.67 7.33 4.82
N SER A 72 14.55 7.55 4.10
CA SER A 72 13.38 8.25 4.64
C SER A 72 12.12 8.03 3.80
N PHE A 73 10.95 8.36 4.38
CA PHE A 73 9.69 8.42 3.64
C PHE A 73 9.79 9.35 2.42
N LEU A 74 10.45 10.51 2.57
CA LEU A 74 10.62 11.49 1.50
C LEU A 74 11.40 10.96 0.29
N ASP A 75 12.28 9.98 0.49
CA ASP A 75 13.03 9.34 -0.61
C ASP A 75 12.17 8.34 -1.39
N LEU A 76 11.00 7.98 -0.85
CA LEU A 76 10.11 6.99 -1.43
C LEU A 76 8.90 7.59 -2.13
N VAL A 77 8.42 8.75 -1.67
CA VAL A 77 7.23 9.38 -2.24
C VAL A 77 7.59 10.18 -3.48
N ASN A 78 6.64 10.26 -4.40
CA ASN A 78 6.69 11.19 -5.52
C ASN A 78 6.23 12.58 -5.06
N ASP A 79 5.07 12.65 -4.38
CA ASP A 79 4.52 13.84 -3.75
C ASP A 79 4.40 13.63 -2.22
N PRO A 80 5.12 14.39 -1.39
CA PRO A 80 5.06 14.27 0.07
C PRO A 80 3.70 14.63 0.69
N SER A 81 2.83 15.36 -0.02
CA SER A 81 1.49 15.73 0.45
C SER A 81 0.48 14.59 0.32
N GLU A 82 0.78 13.60 -0.52
CA GLU A 82 -0.08 12.47 -0.81
C GLU A 82 0.42 11.17 -0.15
N PRO A 83 -0.48 10.25 0.20
CA PRO A 83 -0.08 8.97 0.76
C PRO A 83 0.55 8.05 -0.30
N ILE A 84 1.42 7.14 0.10
CA ILE A 84 1.74 5.96 -0.70
C ILE A 84 0.54 5.02 -0.60
N VAL A 85 0.03 4.55 -1.75
CA VAL A 85 -1.07 3.61 -1.77
C VAL A 85 -0.63 2.29 -2.40
N PHE A 86 -0.89 1.20 -1.69
CA PHE A 86 -0.80 -0.16 -2.21
C PHE A 86 -2.20 -0.69 -2.46
N SER A 87 -2.43 -1.29 -3.62
CA SER A 87 -3.70 -1.93 -3.94
C SER A 87 -3.52 -3.39 -4.30
N PHE A 88 -4.51 -4.21 -3.95
CA PHE A 88 -4.54 -5.65 -4.20
C PHE A 88 -5.91 -6.03 -4.72
N GLU A 89 -5.97 -6.83 -5.77
CA GLU A 89 -7.22 -7.41 -6.22
C GLU A 89 -7.54 -8.66 -5.39
N ILE A 90 -8.79 -8.79 -5.02
CA ILE A 90 -9.31 -9.91 -4.23
C ILE A 90 -10.52 -10.52 -4.93
N GLN A 91 -10.75 -11.79 -4.68
CA GLN A 91 -11.93 -12.51 -5.12
C GLN A 91 -12.67 -13.04 -3.90
N SER A 92 -13.96 -12.78 -3.84
CA SER A 92 -14.85 -13.31 -2.82
C SER A 92 -15.92 -14.17 -3.47
N GLU A 93 -16.22 -15.32 -2.89
CA GLU A 93 -17.32 -16.16 -3.35
C GLU A 93 -18.70 -15.50 -3.17
N LEU A 94 -18.81 -14.60 -2.20
CA LEU A 94 -20.07 -13.91 -1.86
C LEU A 94 -20.21 -12.56 -2.57
N PHE A 95 -19.10 -11.80 -2.72
CA PHE A 95 -19.13 -10.40 -3.17
C PHE A 95 -18.47 -10.19 -4.54
N GLY A 96 -18.02 -11.25 -5.21
CA GLY A 96 -17.37 -11.14 -6.51
C GLY A 96 -15.97 -10.57 -6.45
N SER A 97 -15.61 -9.79 -7.47
CA SER A 97 -14.28 -9.16 -7.60
C SER A 97 -14.23 -7.87 -6.79
N GLY A 98 -13.11 -7.67 -6.10
CA GLY A 98 -12.90 -6.49 -5.29
C GLY A 98 -11.45 -6.06 -5.24
N SER A 99 -11.20 -4.98 -4.50
CA SER A 99 -9.86 -4.45 -4.27
C SER A 99 -9.70 -3.98 -2.83
N ILE A 100 -8.50 -4.18 -2.29
CA ILE A 100 -8.07 -3.63 -0.99
C ILE A 100 -7.04 -2.54 -1.28
N TYR A 101 -7.20 -1.38 -0.64
CA TYR A 101 -6.27 -0.26 -0.69
C TYR A 101 -5.71 -0.01 0.70
N LEU A 102 -4.39 0.07 0.80
CA LEU A 102 -3.64 0.43 2.01
C LEU A 102 -2.93 1.75 1.76
N SER A 103 -3.29 2.79 2.51
CA SER A 103 -2.71 4.13 2.36
C SER A 103 -1.77 4.43 3.53
N TYR A 104 -0.54 4.85 3.22
CA TYR A 104 0.50 5.17 4.19
C TYR A 104 0.93 6.62 4.06
N SER A 105 1.04 7.34 5.18
CA SER A 105 1.57 8.69 5.20
C SER A 105 2.68 8.84 6.25
N ALA A 106 3.48 9.89 6.13
CA ALA A 106 4.44 10.23 7.18
C ALA A 106 3.69 10.46 8.50
N GLY A 107 4.15 9.85 9.57
CA GLY A 107 3.60 10.09 10.91
C GLY A 107 3.82 11.57 11.29
N LEU A 108 2.74 12.29 11.57
CA LEU A 108 2.81 13.66 12.08
C LEU A 108 3.20 13.63 13.57
N ASN A 109 4.47 13.56 13.87
CA ASN A 109 4.96 13.91 15.19
C ASN A 109 5.35 15.39 15.18
N GLU A 110 4.44 16.26 15.63
CA GLU A 110 4.67 17.71 15.70
C GLU A 110 5.90 18.09 16.52
N GLU A 111 6.35 17.24 17.44
CA GLU A 111 7.53 17.49 18.29
C GLU A 111 8.88 17.13 17.65
N LYS A 112 8.89 16.41 16.53
CA LYS A 112 10.14 15.98 15.88
C LYS A 112 10.33 16.63 14.51
N LYS A 113 10.27 17.94 14.44
CA LYS A 113 10.51 18.71 13.19
C LYS A 113 11.88 18.51 12.55
N PHE A 114 12.82 17.80 13.18
CA PHE A 114 14.21 17.72 12.70
C PHE A 114 14.92 16.37 12.87
N SER A 115 14.31 15.32 13.33
CA SER A 115 15.01 14.03 13.44
C SER A 115 14.32 12.95 12.61
N GLN A 116 14.82 12.78 11.39
CA GLN A 116 15.19 11.50 10.79
C GLN A 116 14.24 10.30 11.01
N GLN A 117 13.82 9.70 9.88
CA GLN A 117 13.24 8.37 9.82
C GLN A 117 11.89 8.21 10.53
N LEU A 118 10.90 9.00 10.12
CA LEU A 118 9.52 8.65 10.45
C LEU A 118 9.13 7.51 9.52
N ASN A 119 8.98 6.31 10.09
CA ASN A 119 8.33 5.22 9.37
C ASN A 119 6.92 5.67 8.99
N PRO A 120 6.51 5.52 7.73
CA PRO A 120 5.16 5.85 7.36
C PRO A 120 4.19 4.93 8.09
N THR A 121 3.15 5.54 8.63
CA THR A 121 2.08 4.84 9.33
C THR A 121 0.89 4.62 8.40
N LEU A 122 0.17 3.55 8.64
CA LEU A 122 -1.08 3.25 7.94
C LEU A 122 -2.11 4.34 8.25
N LYS A 123 -2.54 5.06 7.22
CA LYS A 123 -3.54 6.13 7.32
C LYS A 123 -4.95 5.59 7.13
N SER A 124 -5.14 4.74 6.11
CA SER A 124 -6.46 4.16 5.86
C SER A 124 -6.37 2.77 5.22
N VAL A 125 -7.41 2.00 5.45
CA VAL A 125 -7.71 0.74 4.74
C VAL A 125 -9.06 0.89 4.08
N LYS A 126 -9.12 0.63 2.78
CA LYS A 126 -10.37 0.67 2.02
C LYS A 126 -10.56 -0.64 1.27
N VAL A 127 -11.76 -1.20 1.36
CA VAL A 127 -12.15 -2.42 0.64
C VAL A 127 -13.34 -2.08 -0.26
N ILE A 128 -13.21 -2.41 -1.54
CA ILE A 128 -14.21 -2.15 -2.57
C ILE A 128 -14.59 -3.47 -3.22
N PHE A 129 -15.89 -3.74 -3.40
CA PHE A 129 -16.42 -4.81 -4.23
C PHE A 129 -17.37 -4.23 -5.27
N GLU A 130 -17.21 -4.64 -6.54
CA GLU A 130 -18.07 -4.21 -7.67
C GLU A 130 -18.28 -2.67 -7.73
N ASN A 131 -17.22 -1.90 -7.45
CA ASN A 131 -17.21 -0.44 -7.39
C ASN A 131 -17.99 0.18 -6.20
N VAL A 132 -18.41 -0.62 -5.23
CA VAL A 132 -19.04 -0.15 -3.99
C VAL A 132 -18.05 -0.27 -2.84
N THR A 133 -17.87 0.79 -2.06
CA THR A 133 -17.04 0.77 -0.86
C THR A 133 -17.74 -0.07 0.20
N PHE A 134 -17.19 -1.27 0.46
CA PHE A 134 -17.69 -2.19 1.46
C PHE A 134 -17.23 -1.82 2.87
N LEU A 135 -15.98 -1.38 2.98
CA LEU A 135 -15.35 -1.08 4.26
C LEU A 135 -14.33 0.03 4.06
N GLU A 136 -14.32 1.01 4.95
CA GLU A 136 -13.30 2.05 4.99
C GLU A 136 -12.95 2.37 6.45
N PHE A 137 -11.66 2.24 6.80
CA PHE A 137 -11.10 2.61 8.09
C PHE A 137 -10.11 3.72 7.88
N ASP A 138 -10.29 4.83 8.61
CA ASP A 138 -9.31 5.90 8.71
C ASP A 138 -8.65 5.84 10.09
N PHE A 139 -7.33 5.78 10.10
CA PHE A 139 -6.50 5.81 11.30
C PHE A 139 -6.09 7.26 11.54
N SER A 140 -6.89 8.00 12.30
CA SER A 140 -6.50 9.31 12.79
C SER A 140 -5.52 9.17 13.96
N PRO A 141 -4.60 10.12 14.22
CA PRO A 141 -3.71 10.08 15.38
C PRO A 141 -4.43 9.99 16.74
N TYR A 142 -5.73 10.22 16.76
CA TYR A 142 -6.60 10.12 17.96
C TYR A 142 -7.57 8.94 17.92
N ILE A 143 -7.30 7.88 17.12
CA ILE A 143 -8.11 6.65 17.04
C ILE A 143 -9.62 6.98 16.94
N ILE A 144 -10.01 7.66 15.89
CA ILE A 144 -11.42 7.75 15.50
C ILE A 144 -11.66 6.70 14.43
N PHE A 145 -12.25 5.57 14.82
CA PHE A 145 -12.71 4.58 13.87
C PHE A 145 -13.95 5.10 13.14
N ASN A 146 -13.83 5.60 11.95
CA ASN A 146 -14.96 5.82 11.07
C ASN A 146 -15.24 4.53 10.29
N LEU A 147 -16.14 3.72 10.80
CA LEU A 147 -16.61 2.52 10.12
C LEU A 147 -17.75 2.94 9.18
N LYS A 148 -17.50 2.97 7.89
CA LYS A 148 -18.54 3.15 6.88
C LYS A 148 -18.88 1.78 6.32
N PHE A 149 -20.09 1.29 6.60
CA PHE A 149 -20.68 0.16 5.92
C PHE A 149 -21.71 0.67 4.92
N ASP A 150 -21.58 0.32 3.68
CA ASP A 150 -22.66 0.52 2.72
C ASP A 150 -23.60 -0.70 2.79
N LEU A 151 -24.69 -0.51 3.53
CA LEU A 151 -25.69 -1.56 3.76
C LEU A 151 -26.52 -1.92 2.51
N HIS A 152 -26.37 -1.18 1.40
CA HIS A 152 -27.09 -1.47 0.15
C HIS A 152 -26.67 -2.78 -0.52
N LEU A 153 -25.60 -3.43 -0.07
CA LEU A 153 -25.16 -4.75 -0.58
C LEU A 153 -25.92 -5.93 0.02
N PHE A 154 -26.82 -5.69 0.99
CA PHE A 154 -27.55 -6.75 1.70
C PHE A 154 -29.06 -6.80 1.40
N TYR A 155 -29.53 -6.07 0.37
CA TYR A 155 -30.92 -6.12 -0.10
C TYR A 155 -31.02 -6.43 -1.58
#